data_12c6263ac9c7482abe9f0acb3b541fbb
#
_entry.id   12c6263ac9c7482abe9f0acb3b541fbb
#
_cell.length_a   1.000
_cell.length_b   1.000
_cell.length_c   1.000
_cell.angle_alpha   90.00
_cell.angle_beta   90.00
_cell.angle_gamma   90.00
#
_symmetry.space_group_name_H-M   'P 1'
#
loop_
_entity.id
_entity.type
_entity.pdbx_description
1 polymer ?
#
loop_
_entity_poly.entity_id
_entity_poly.type
_entity_poly.pdbx_seq_one_letter_code
_entity_poly.pdbx_strand_id
1 'polypeptide(L)'
;MAKEIVFEIDARDRLKKGVDALANAVKATLGPKGRNVVIDKKFGAPQVTKDGVTVAKEIELKDPVENMGAQMVKEVASKTNDTAGDGTTTATVLAQGIISAGLKNVAAGANPMDLKRGIDKAVKCCLLYTSDAADDSL
;
A
#
# COMPACT_ATOMS: atom_id res chain seq x y z
N MET A 1 23.99 3.77 15.31
CA MET A 1 23.59 4.53 14.11
C MET A 1 22.90 5.81 14.54
N ALA A 2 23.29 6.95 13.99
CA ALA A 2 22.59 8.22 14.21
C ALA A 2 21.19 8.16 13.58
N LYS A 3 20.18 8.71 14.27
CA LYS A 3 18.82 8.82 13.74
C LYS A 3 18.74 10.08 12.89
N GLU A 4 18.22 9.95 11.68
CA GLU A 4 17.85 11.08 10.82
C GLU A 4 16.48 11.59 11.24
N ILE A 5 16.33 12.92 11.37
CA ILE A 5 15.06 13.56 11.66
C ILE A 5 14.67 14.37 10.44
N VAL A 6 13.51 14.08 9.87
CA VAL A 6 12.99 14.73 8.67
C VAL A 6 11.62 15.32 9.00
N PHE A 7 11.33 16.53 8.54
CA PHE A 7 10.16 17.30 8.92
C PHE A 7 9.24 17.61 7.75
N GLU A 8 7.95 17.76 8.06
CA GLU A 8 6.91 18.37 7.25
C GLU A 8 6.80 17.83 5.80
N ILE A 9 6.98 18.70 4.81
CA ILE A 9 6.74 18.40 3.39
C ILE A 9 7.73 17.36 2.89
N ASP A 10 9.02 17.49 3.22
CA ASP A 10 10.06 16.56 2.76
C ASP A 10 9.80 15.15 3.29
N ALA A 11 9.44 15.03 4.57
CA ALA A 11 9.09 13.74 5.17
C ALA A 11 7.91 13.08 4.46
N ARG A 12 6.85 13.85 4.18
CA ARG A 12 5.65 13.35 3.50
C ARG A 12 5.93 12.95 2.06
N ASP A 13 6.71 13.74 1.33
CA ASP A 13 7.05 13.46 -0.06
C ASP A 13 7.93 12.21 -0.19
N ARG A 14 8.92 12.05 0.69
CA ARG A 14 9.77 10.85 0.70
C ARG A 14 8.99 9.61 1.11
N LEU A 15 8.13 9.68 2.12
CA LEU A 15 7.23 8.57 2.49
C LEU A 15 6.31 8.19 1.33
N LYS A 16 5.70 9.18 0.67
CA LYS A 16 4.84 8.96 -0.49
C LYS A 16 5.57 8.29 -1.64
N LYS A 17 6.79 8.70 -1.93
CA LYS A 17 7.62 8.04 -2.97
C LYS A 17 7.84 6.55 -2.65
N GLY A 18 8.08 6.22 -1.39
CA GLY A 18 8.21 4.84 -0.95
C GLY A 18 6.93 4.04 -1.12
N VAL A 19 5.79 4.61 -0.73
CA VAL A 19 4.46 4.02 -0.96
C VAL A 19 4.22 3.77 -2.44
N ASP A 20 4.47 4.77 -3.29
CA ASP A 20 4.26 4.68 -4.73
C ASP A 20 5.19 3.65 -5.39
N ALA A 21 6.45 3.58 -4.98
CA ALA A 21 7.41 2.63 -5.52
C ALA A 21 6.96 1.18 -5.30
N LEU A 22 6.57 0.83 -4.08
CA LEU A 22 6.09 -0.51 -3.76
C LEU A 22 4.74 -0.80 -4.42
N ALA A 23 3.78 0.10 -4.29
CA ALA A 23 2.44 -0.11 -4.82
C ALA A 23 2.42 -0.23 -6.35
N ASN A 24 3.23 0.54 -7.07
CA ASN A 24 3.33 0.45 -8.52
C ASN A 24 3.96 -0.88 -8.99
N ALA A 25 4.95 -1.40 -8.26
CA ALA A 25 5.53 -2.69 -8.56
C ALA A 25 4.50 -3.83 -8.36
N VAL A 26 3.76 -3.80 -7.26
CA VAL A 26 2.70 -4.77 -6.98
C VAL A 26 1.54 -4.64 -7.96
N LYS A 27 1.13 -3.42 -8.29
CA LYS A 27 0.06 -3.10 -9.24
C LYS A 27 0.31 -3.68 -10.64
N ALA A 28 1.56 -3.83 -11.06
CA ALA A 28 1.90 -4.42 -12.35
C ALA A 28 1.42 -5.87 -12.49
N THR A 29 1.16 -6.58 -11.39
CA THR A 29 0.66 -7.95 -11.38
C THR A 29 -0.86 -8.05 -11.41
N LEU A 30 -1.61 -6.95 -11.30
CA LEU A 30 -3.06 -6.92 -11.11
C LEU A 30 -3.84 -7.17 -12.41
N GLY A 31 -4.86 -8.00 -12.30
CA GLY A 31 -5.89 -8.18 -13.31
C GLY A 31 -5.47 -9.01 -14.54
N PRO A 32 -6.34 -9.06 -15.57
CA PRO A 32 -6.12 -9.92 -16.75
C PRO A 32 -4.94 -9.48 -17.60
N LYS A 33 -4.54 -8.22 -17.52
CA LYS A 33 -3.31 -7.68 -18.15
C LYS A 33 -2.10 -7.68 -17.22
N GLY A 34 -2.24 -8.28 -16.03
CA GLY A 34 -1.17 -8.39 -15.05
C GLY A 34 0.05 -9.12 -15.62
N ARG A 35 1.24 -8.57 -15.33
CA ARG A 35 2.53 -9.08 -15.81
C ARG A 35 3.31 -9.73 -14.70
N ASN A 36 4.24 -10.60 -15.08
CA ASN A 36 5.22 -11.11 -14.15
C ASN A 36 6.22 -10.02 -13.78
N VAL A 37 6.64 -10.04 -12.53
CA VAL A 37 7.73 -9.22 -12.02
C VAL A 37 8.97 -10.11 -11.89
N VAL A 38 10.10 -9.61 -12.37
CA VAL A 38 11.39 -10.27 -12.21
C VAL A 38 12.12 -9.60 -11.07
N ILE A 39 12.46 -10.39 -10.07
CA ILE A 39 13.16 -9.93 -8.87
C ILE A 39 14.58 -10.44 -8.95
N ASP A 40 15.54 -9.51 -8.92
CA ASP A 40 16.96 -9.85 -8.86
C ASP A 40 17.31 -10.32 -7.44
N LYS A 41 18.03 -11.43 -7.36
CA LYS A 41 18.52 -11.96 -6.08
C LYS A 41 20.03 -11.86 -6.03
N LYS A 42 20.56 -11.38 -4.90
CA LYS A 42 22.01 -11.29 -4.66
C LYS A 42 22.75 -12.63 -4.82
N PHE A 43 22.04 -13.73 -4.57
CA PHE A 43 22.55 -15.09 -4.71
C PHE A 43 21.50 -15.97 -5.39
N GLY A 44 21.87 -16.59 -6.51
CA GLY A 44 20.99 -17.49 -7.27
C GLY A 44 20.38 -16.86 -8.50
N ALA A 45 19.45 -17.57 -9.12
CA ALA A 45 18.73 -17.10 -10.30
C ALA A 45 17.68 -16.06 -9.96
N PRO A 46 17.39 -15.11 -10.87
CA PRO A 46 16.28 -14.16 -10.69
C PRO A 46 14.95 -14.89 -10.46
N GLN A 47 14.14 -14.38 -9.55
CA GLN A 47 12.83 -14.94 -9.27
C GLN A 47 11.77 -14.24 -10.14
N VAL A 48 10.99 -15.02 -10.87
CA VAL A 48 9.84 -14.51 -11.65
C VAL A 48 8.56 -14.85 -10.90
N THR A 49 7.73 -13.86 -10.62
CA THR A 49 6.48 -14.05 -9.89
C THR A 49 5.38 -13.11 -10.37
N LYS A 50 4.14 -13.55 -10.21
CA LYS A 50 2.92 -12.74 -10.33
C LYS A 50 2.30 -12.43 -8.97
N ASP A 51 2.78 -13.06 -7.92
CA ASP A 51 2.21 -12.91 -6.59
C ASP A 51 2.58 -11.57 -5.97
N GLY A 52 1.57 -10.75 -5.69
CA GLY A 52 1.73 -9.40 -5.15
C GLY A 52 2.37 -9.37 -3.77
N VAL A 53 2.12 -10.36 -2.91
CA VAL A 53 2.76 -10.47 -1.59
C VAL A 53 4.24 -10.75 -1.72
N THR A 54 4.61 -11.67 -2.58
CA THR A 54 6.01 -12.01 -2.85
C THR A 54 6.76 -10.77 -3.38
N VAL A 55 6.16 -10.05 -4.36
CA VAL A 55 6.75 -8.80 -4.86
C VAL A 55 6.91 -7.78 -3.73
N ALA A 56 5.87 -7.57 -2.92
CA ALA A 56 5.91 -6.60 -1.82
C ALA A 56 7.00 -6.92 -0.80
N LYS A 57 7.20 -8.20 -0.47
CA LYS A 57 8.19 -8.65 0.52
C LYS A 57 9.64 -8.40 0.09
N GLU A 58 9.93 -8.46 -1.20
CA GLU A 58 11.27 -8.34 -1.75
C GLU A 58 11.71 -6.88 -2.02
N ILE A 59 10.76 -5.93 -1.99
CA ILE A 59 11.10 -4.53 -2.28
C ILE A 59 11.75 -3.88 -1.06
N GLU A 60 12.97 -3.40 -1.29
CA GLU A 60 13.73 -2.57 -0.36
C GLU A 60 14.28 -1.34 -1.09
N LEU A 61 14.12 -0.17 -0.50
CA LEU A 61 14.57 1.09 -1.06
C LEU A 61 15.83 1.58 -0.35
N LYS A 62 16.71 2.25 -1.11
CA LYS A 62 18.00 2.73 -0.58
C LYS A 62 17.81 3.88 0.42
N ASP A 63 16.86 4.76 0.17
CA ASP A 63 16.55 5.87 1.07
C ASP A 63 15.76 5.35 2.28
N PRO A 64 16.25 5.59 3.52
CA PRO A 64 15.59 5.06 4.73
C PRO A 64 14.15 5.57 4.92
N VAL A 65 13.86 6.82 4.57
CA VAL A 65 12.52 7.42 4.72
C VAL A 65 11.57 6.90 3.65
N GLU A 66 12.03 6.80 2.41
CA GLU A 66 11.25 6.15 1.35
C GLU A 66 10.98 4.68 1.69
N ASN A 67 11.99 3.98 2.22
CA ASN A 67 11.82 2.59 2.65
C ASN A 67 10.79 2.43 3.78
N MET A 68 10.69 3.38 4.71
CA MET A 68 9.64 3.38 5.73
C MET A 68 8.25 3.44 5.09
N GLY A 69 8.05 4.30 4.07
CA GLY A 69 6.80 4.35 3.31
C GLY A 69 6.47 3.02 2.62
N ALA A 70 7.47 2.40 1.99
CA ALA A 70 7.33 1.08 1.40
C ALA A 70 6.96 0.00 2.45
N GLN A 71 7.60 0.01 3.62
CA GLN A 71 7.31 -0.95 4.70
C GLN A 71 5.88 -0.82 5.23
N MET A 72 5.31 0.37 5.33
CA MET A 72 3.90 0.56 5.72
C MET A 72 2.95 -0.14 4.76
N VAL A 73 3.17 -0.03 3.44
CA VAL A 73 2.34 -0.71 2.44
C VAL A 73 2.61 -2.22 2.39
N LYS A 74 3.84 -2.63 2.63
CA LYS A 74 4.20 -4.05 2.78
C LYS A 74 3.44 -4.70 3.94
N GLU A 75 3.27 -3.98 5.05
CA GLU A 75 2.46 -4.45 6.18
C GLU A 75 1.00 -4.63 5.79
N VAL A 76 0.41 -3.73 5.00
CA VAL A 76 -0.95 -3.88 4.47
C VAL A 76 -1.09 -5.18 3.66
N ALA A 77 -0.17 -5.44 2.74
CA ALA A 77 -0.18 -6.66 1.93
C ALA A 77 -0.06 -7.92 2.79
N SER A 78 0.87 -7.94 3.75
CA SER A 78 1.10 -9.07 4.65
C SER A 78 -0.12 -9.33 5.52
N LYS A 79 -0.69 -8.29 6.15
CA LYS A 79 -1.87 -8.42 7.01
C LYS A 79 -3.10 -8.89 6.25
N THR A 80 -3.28 -8.45 5.01
CA THR A 80 -4.37 -8.93 4.14
C THR A 80 -4.18 -10.41 3.82
N ASN A 81 -2.95 -10.83 3.51
CA ASN A 81 -2.63 -12.23 3.27
C ASN A 81 -2.91 -13.11 4.49
N ASP A 82 -2.48 -12.66 5.67
CA ASP A 82 -2.63 -13.41 6.92
C ASP A 82 -4.11 -13.54 7.35
N THR A 83 -4.94 -12.55 7.02
CA THR A 83 -6.35 -12.53 7.41
C THR A 83 -7.24 -13.23 6.39
N ALA A 84 -7.03 -12.98 5.09
CA ALA A 84 -7.92 -13.44 4.02
C ALA A 84 -7.27 -14.42 3.04
N GLY A 85 -5.95 -14.47 2.96
CA GLY A 85 -5.22 -15.32 2.01
C GLY A 85 -5.33 -14.89 0.55
N ASP A 86 -6.06 -13.81 0.27
CA ASP A 86 -6.33 -13.27 -1.08
C ASP A 86 -6.53 -11.76 -1.03
N GLY A 87 -6.56 -11.12 -2.22
CA GLY A 87 -6.82 -9.69 -2.35
C GLY A 87 -5.66 -8.76 -1.97
N THR A 88 -4.46 -9.28 -1.80
CA THR A 88 -3.27 -8.54 -1.36
C THR A 88 -2.88 -7.42 -2.30
N THR A 89 -2.93 -7.66 -3.61
CA THR A 89 -2.64 -6.66 -4.64
C THR A 89 -3.70 -5.56 -4.63
N THR A 90 -4.98 -5.91 -4.52
CA THR A 90 -6.11 -4.98 -4.41
C THR A 90 -5.97 -4.10 -3.17
N ALA A 91 -5.68 -4.70 -2.01
CA ALA A 91 -5.47 -3.97 -0.76
C ALA A 91 -4.31 -2.96 -0.86
N THR A 92 -3.22 -3.35 -1.50
CA THR A 92 -2.06 -2.48 -1.76
C THR A 92 -2.43 -1.29 -2.64
N VAL A 93 -3.19 -1.50 -3.71
CA VAL A 93 -3.65 -0.43 -4.62
C VAL A 93 -4.63 0.51 -3.91
N LEU A 94 -5.55 -0.02 -3.10
CA LEU A 94 -6.46 0.78 -2.29
C LEU A 94 -5.71 1.62 -1.27
N ALA A 95 -4.74 1.05 -0.57
CA ALA A 95 -3.90 1.78 0.39
C ALA A 95 -3.16 2.94 -0.30
N GLN A 96 -2.57 2.72 -1.46
CA GLN A 96 -1.94 3.78 -2.26
C GLN A 96 -2.93 4.89 -2.60
N GLY A 97 -4.14 4.55 -3.04
CA GLY A 97 -5.19 5.51 -3.38
C GLY A 97 -5.61 6.36 -2.19
N ILE A 98 -5.86 5.72 -1.05
CA ILE A 98 -6.26 6.40 0.19
C ILE A 98 -5.14 7.33 0.70
N ILE A 99 -3.89 6.86 0.72
CA ILE A 99 -2.73 7.66 1.14
C ILE A 99 -2.55 8.85 0.20
N SER A 100 -2.60 8.65 -1.11
CA SER A 100 -2.42 9.71 -2.09
C SER A 100 -3.50 10.79 -2.00
N ALA A 101 -4.76 10.41 -1.82
CA ALA A 101 -5.86 11.33 -1.62
C ALA A 101 -5.75 12.04 -0.26
N GLY A 102 -5.41 11.30 0.79
CA GLY A 102 -5.24 11.84 2.14
C GLY A 102 -4.13 12.87 2.22
N LEU A 103 -2.96 12.58 1.64
CA LEU A 103 -1.82 13.53 1.64
C LEU A 103 -2.13 14.83 0.89
N LYS A 104 -2.91 14.78 -0.18
CA LYS A 104 -3.38 15.99 -0.88
C LYS A 104 -4.23 16.87 0.04
N ASN A 105 -5.14 16.28 0.80
CA ASN A 105 -6.00 17.00 1.73
C ASN A 105 -5.18 17.59 2.89
N VAL A 106 -4.23 16.84 3.43
CA VAL A 106 -3.33 17.32 4.49
C VAL A 106 -2.47 18.48 3.99
N ALA A 107 -1.93 18.38 2.77
CA ALA A 107 -1.18 19.49 2.15
C ALA A 107 -2.04 20.74 1.94
N ALA A 108 -3.35 20.59 1.72
CA ALA A 108 -4.32 21.69 1.63
C ALA A 108 -4.77 22.23 3.00
N GLY A 109 -4.23 21.72 4.11
CA GLY A 109 -4.50 22.20 5.47
C GLY A 109 -5.56 21.40 6.24
N ALA A 110 -6.02 20.27 5.73
CA ALA A 110 -6.95 19.42 6.47
C ALA A 110 -6.28 18.81 7.72
N ASN A 111 -7.06 18.69 8.79
CA ASN A 111 -6.58 18.04 10.01
C ASN A 111 -6.46 16.53 9.80
N PRO A 112 -5.27 15.93 10.01
CA PRO A 112 -5.06 14.50 9.82
C PRO A 112 -5.96 13.62 10.69
N MET A 113 -6.31 14.05 11.90
CA MET A 113 -7.16 13.29 12.81
C MET A 113 -8.62 13.26 12.34
N ASP A 114 -9.10 14.35 11.78
CA ASP A 114 -10.46 14.41 11.22
C ASP A 114 -10.53 13.60 9.93
N LEU A 115 -9.47 13.62 9.11
CA LEU A 115 -9.34 12.77 7.94
C LEU A 115 -9.40 11.29 8.34
N LYS A 116 -8.66 10.89 9.37
CA LYS A 116 -8.69 9.51 9.90
C LYS A 116 -10.10 9.11 10.32
N ARG A 117 -10.81 9.97 11.08
CA ARG A 117 -12.20 9.69 11.48
C ARG A 117 -13.13 9.54 10.28
N GLY A 118 -12.91 10.35 9.23
CA GLY A 118 -13.66 10.25 7.96
C GLY A 118 -13.42 8.93 7.25
N ILE A 119 -12.17 8.47 7.17
CA ILE A 119 -11.80 7.17 6.61
C ILE A 119 -12.46 6.03 7.40
N ASP A 120 -12.39 6.06 8.73
CA ASP A 120 -12.99 5.03 9.58
C ASP A 120 -14.53 4.94 9.37
N LYS A 121 -15.21 6.08 9.23
CA LYS A 121 -16.64 6.11 8.91
C LYS A 121 -16.94 5.56 7.50
N ALA A 122 -16.15 5.94 6.52
CA ALA A 122 -16.31 5.48 5.14
C ALA A 122 -16.13 3.96 5.03
N VAL A 123 -15.15 3.39 5.72
CA VAL A 123 -14.93 1.93 5.76
C VAL A 123 -16.13 1.21 6.38
N LYS A 124 -16.65 1.71 7.50
CA LYS A 124 -17.85 1.12 8.14
C LYS A 124 -19.06 1.15 7.20
N CYS A 125 -19.31 2.29 6.55
CA CYS A 125 -20.40 2.43 5.60
C CYS A 125 -20.25 1.49 4.39
N CYS A 126 -19.05 1.38 3.85
CA CYS A 126 -18.75 0.49 2.73
C CYS A 126 -18.99 -0.99 3.09
N LEU A 127 -18.55 -1.42 4.29
CA LEU A 127 -18.75 -2.79 4.76
C LEU A 127 -20.24 -3.12 4.97
N LEU A 128 -21.02 -2.20 5.52
CA LEU A 128 -22.46 -2.39 5.68
C LEU A 128 -23.14 -2.54 4.32
N TYR A 129 -22.85 -1.65 3.38
CA TYR A 129 -23.41 -1.71 2.03
C TYR A 129 -23.08 -3.01 1.29
N THR A 130 -21.85 -3.50 1.39
CA THR A 130 -21.45 -4.76 0.75
C THR A 130 -22.08 -5.98 1.42
N SER A 131 -22.29 -5.93 2.73
CA SER A 131 -22.99 -6.98 3.48
C SER A 131 -24.47 -7.06 3.08
N ASP A 132 -25.17 -5.92 3.05
CA ASP A 132 -26.57 -5.85 2.66
C ASP A 132 -26.78 -6.32 1.21
N ALA A 133 -25.91 -5.94 0.29
CA ALA A 133 -25.95 -6.40 -1.11
C ALA A 133 -25.77 -7.91 -1.26
N ALA A 134 -25.00 -8.54 -0.37
CA ALA A 134 -24.83 -9.99 -0.35
C ALA A 134 -26.07 -10.71 0.19
N ASP A 135 -26.77 -10.13 1.17
CA ASP A 135 -28.01 -10.67 1.72
C ASP A 135 -29.18 -10.56 0.73
N ASP A 136 -29.26 -9.47 -0.04
CA ASP A 136 -30.29 -9.26 -1.07
C ASP A 136 -30.16 -10.21 -2.28
N SER A 137 -29.03 -10.87 -2.47
CA SER A 137 -28.78 -11.80 -3.57
C SER A 137 -29.26 -13.24 -3.28
N LEU A 138 -29.79 -13.48 -2.13
CA LEU A 138 -30.41 -14.73 -1.72
C LEU A 138 -31.92 -14.68 -1.87
#